data_1cb985a627a7ab9943a08f60b7ed0e28
#
_entry.id   1cb985a627a7ab9943a08f60b7ed0e28
#
_cell.length_a   1.000
_cell.length_b   1.000
_cell.length_c   1.000
_cell.angle_alpha   90.00
_cell.angle_beta   90.00
_cell.angle_gamma   90.00
#
_symmetry.space_group_name_H-M   'P 1'
#
loop_
_entity.id
_entity.type
_entity.pdbx_description
1 polymer ?
#
loop_
_entity_poly.entity_id
_entity_poly.type
_entity_poly.pdbx_seq_one_letter_code
_entity_poly.pdbx_strand_id
1 'polypeptide(L)'
;VIFNNHVLGMVRQWQDLFYGKRYSATVLDDQVDFVKVSEGMGAKAYSVDTIEEFEKAFKEAIELNIPCVIDCHIDREDKVFPMVSPGAAISEAFDREDLNNKK
;
A
#
# COMPACT_ATOMS: atom_id res chain seq x y z
N VAL A 1 -9.10 5.83 4.20
CA VAL A 1 -7.63 5.70 4.38
C VAL A 1 -7.05 5.05 3.15
N ILE A 2 -6.02 5.67 2.56
CA ILE A 2 -5.28 5.16 1.41
C ILE A 2 -3.91 4.70 1.90
N PHE A 3 -3.58 3.42 1.69
CA PHE A 3 -2.23 2.91 1.86
C PHE A 3 -1.45 3.14 0.57
N ASN A 4 -0.77 4.26 0.50
CA ASN A 4 -0.11 4.74 -0.71
C ASN A 4 1.35 4.32 -0.73
N ASN A 5 1.64 3.24 -1.43
CA ASN A 5 2.99 2.76 -1.66
C ASN A 5 3.58 3.20 -3.02
N HIS A 6 2.88 4.07 -3.76
CA HIS A 6 3.25 4.59 -5.08
C HIS A 6 3.51 3.52 -6.15
N VAL A 7 3.00 2.29 -5.95
CA VAL A 7 3.17 1.19 -6.89
C VAL A 7 1.88 0.35 -6.99
N LEU A 8 1.78 -0.45 -8.04
CA LEU A 8 0.83 -1.55 -8.10
C LEU A 8 1.37 -2.71 -7.24
N GLY A 9 1.11 -2.65 -5.93
CA GLY A 9 1.81 -3.44 -4.91
C GLY A 9 1.82 -4.94 -5.16
N MET A 10 0.66 -5.56 -5.43
CA MET A 10 0.59 -7.00 -5.69
C MET A 10 1.31 -7.38 -6.98
N VAL A 11 1.21 -6.58 -8.04
CA VAL A 11 1.93 -6.85 -9.29
C VAL A 11 3.44 -6.75 -9.07
N ARG A 12 3.89 -5.72 -8.34
CA ARG A 12 5.29 -5.56 -7.98
C ARG A 12 5.80 -6.72 -7.13
N GLN A 13 5.01 -7.20 -6.16
CA GLN A 13 5.36 -8.34 -5.33
C GLN A 13 5.58 -9.61 -6.16
N TRP A 14 4.76 -9.87 -7.15
CA TRP A 14 4.93 -10.98 -8.09
C TRP A 14 6.19 -10.83 -8.93
N GLN A 15 6.46 -9.63 -9.44
CA GLN A 15 7.68 -9.35 -10.20
C GLN A 15 8.93 -9.55 -9.36
N ASP A 16 8.87 -9.21 -8.07
CA ASP A 16 9.97 -9.44 -7.13
C ASP A 16 10.19 -10.94 -6.88
N LEU A 17 9.13 -11.66 -6.52
CA LEU A 17 9.24 -13.05 -6.04
C LEU A 17 9.43 -14.07 -7.18
N PHE A 18 8.76 -13.88 -8.33
CA PHE A 18 8.67 -14.90 -9.37
C PHE A 18 9.33 -14.51 -10.69
N TYR A 19 9.62 -13.23 -10.91
CA TYR A 19 10.14 -12.73 -12.20
C TYR A 19 11.52 -12.06 -12.09
N GLY A 20 12.30 -12.41 -11.06
CA GLY A 20 13.69 -11.98 -10.90
C GLY A 20 13.83 -10.46 -10.79
N LYS A 21 12.91 -9.80 -10.11
CA LYS A 21 12.88 -8.33 -9.90
C LYS A 21 12.84 -7.52 -11.20
N ARG A 22 12.29 -8.10 -12.26
CA ARG A 22 12.09 -7.39 -13.53
C ARG A 22 10.82 -6.56 -13.47
N TYR A 23 10.93 -5.40 -12.83
CA TYR A 23 9.81 -4.47 -12.67
C TYR A 23 9.45 -3.79 -14.00
N SER A 24 8.18 -3.78 -14.33
CA SER A 24 7.67 -3.14 -15.53
C SER A 24 6.30 -2.51 -15.29
N ALA A 25 6.18 -1.23 -15.59
CA ALA A 25 4.93 -0.45 -15.54
C ALA A 25 4.17 -0.54 -14.20
N THR A 26 4.89 -0.67 -13.08
CA THR A 26 4.27 -0.82 -11.74
C THR A 26 4.48 0.37 -10.82
N VAL A 27 5.29 1.33 -11.24
CA VAL A 27 5.54 2.56 -10.46
C VAL A 27 4.52 3.63 -10.87
N LEU A 28 3.87 4.24 -9.88
CA LEU A 28 2.80 5.22 -10.02
C LEU A 28 3.20 6.59 -9.44
N ASP A 29 4.49 6.84 -9.32
CA ASP A 29 5.00 8.09 -8.75
C ASP A 29 4.41 9.30 -9.51
N ASP A 30 3.95 10.29 -8.75
CA ASP A 30 3.46 11.59 -9.22
C ASP A 30 2.24 11.58 -10.18
N GLN A 31 1.54 10.45 -10.30
CA GLN A 31 0.39 10.36 -11.19
C GLN A 31 -0.90 10.93 -10.59
N VAL A 32 -1.10 10.79 -9.28
CA VAL A 32 -2.30 11.25 -8.58
C VAL A 32 -1.94 11.89 -7.25
N ASP A 33 -2.39 13.12 -7.07
CA ASP A 33 -2.39 13.82 -5.78
C ASP A 33 -3.74 13.58 -5.08
N PHE A 34 -3.78 12.59 -4.20
CA PHE A 34 -5.02 12.20 -3.52
C PHE A 34 -5.57 13.29 -2.61
N VAL A 35 -4.71 14.15 -2.04
CA VAL A 35 -5.15 15.27 -1.22
C VAL A 35 -5.91 16.28 -2.08
N LYS A 36 -5.32 16.74 -3.18
CA LYS A 36 -5.98 17.70 -4.08
C LYS A 36 -7.26 17.16 -4.70
N VAL A 37 -7.26 15.89 -5.10
CA VAL A 37 -8.48 15.25 -5.65
C VAL A 37 -9.59 15.25 -4.60
N SER A 38 -9.29 14.84 -3.38
CA SER A 38 -10.27 14.76 -2.29
C SER A 38 -10.82 16.14 -1.91
N GLU A 39 -9.95 17.15 -1.80
CA GLU A 39 -10.34 18.53 -1.52
C GLU A 39 -11.18 19.12 -2.66
N GLY A 40 -10.83 18.84 -3.91
CA GLY A 40 -11.61 19.25 -5.09
C GLY A 40 -13.00 18.62 -5.14
N MET A 41 -13.19 17.47 -4.49
CA MET A 41 -14.50 16.82 -4.33
C MET A 41 -15.24 17.25 -3.05
N GLY A 42 -14.66 18.15 -2.25
CA GLY A 42 -15.29 18.70 -1.05
C GLY A 42 -15.03 17.90 0.24
N ALA A 43 -14.12 16.92 0.24
CA ALA A 43 -13.69 16.24 1.43
C ALA A 43 -12.53 16.98 2.13
N LYS A 44 -12.35 16.74 3.43
CA LYS A 44 -11.13 17.11 4.13
C LYS A 44 -10.07 16.05 3.82
N ALA A 45 -8.83 16.46 3.55
CA ALA A 45 -7.77 15.51 3.24
C ALA A 45 -6.51 15.76 4.07
N TYR A 46 -5.75 14.68 4.30
CA TYR A 46 -4.51 14.67 5.04
C TYR A 46 -3.48 13.84 4.28
N SER A 47 -2.21 14.24 4.32
CA SER A 47 -1.06 13.46 3.87
C SER A 47 -0.21 13.15 5.09
N VAL A 48 0.15 11.88 5.31
CA VAL A 48 0.86 11.44 6.51
C VAL A 48 1.95 10.44 6.16
N ASP A 49 3.09 10.57 6.84
CA ASP A 49 4.28 9.75 6.66
C ASP A 49 4.64 8.93 7.91
N THR A 50 4.03 9.25 9.07
CA THR A 50 4.31 8.59 10.34
C THR A 50 3.04 8.11 11.03
N ILE A 51 3.19 7.18 11.99
CA ILE A 51 2.08 6.68 12.80
C ILE A 51 1.49 7.80 13.65
N GLU A 52 2.32 8.67 14.21
CA GLU A 52 1.90 9.79 15.04
C GLU A 52 1.06 10.80 14.24
N GLU A 53 1.45 11.10 13.01
CA GLU A 53 0.68 11.95 12.10
C GLU A 53 -0.65 11.30 11.73
N PHE A 54 -0.64 10.00 11.45
CA PHE A 54 -1.85 9.23 11.18
C PHE A 54 -2.83 9.27 12.36
N GLU A 55 -2.36 9.00 13.58
CA GLU A 55 -3.20 9.04 14.77
C GLU A 55 -3.86 10.41 14.96
N LYS A 56 -3.10 11.49 14.77
CA LYS A 56 -3.60 12.86 14.87
C LYS A 56 -4.67 13.13 13.81
N ALA A 57 -4.37 12.82 12.54
CA ALA A 57 -5.30 13.03 11.43
C ALA A 57 -6.57 12.21 11.59
N PHE A 58 -6.44 10.96 12.06
CA PHE A 58 -7.58 10.06 12.27
C PHE A 58 -8.51 10.53 13.39
N LYS A 59 -7.96 11.00 14.51
CA LYS A 59 -8.74 11.59 15.61
C LYS A 59 -9.49 12.84 15.13
N GLU A 60 -8.81 13.74 14.44
CA GLU A 60 -9.42 14.96 13.88
C GLU A 60 -10.52 14.61 12.87
N ALA A 61 -10.29 13.63 11.99
CA ALA A 61 -11.28 13.21 11.01
C ALA A 61 -12.58 12.67 11.65
N ILE A 62 -12.47 11.93 12.75
CA ILE A 62 -13.63 11.42 13.50
C ILE A 62 -14.40 12.60 14.16
N GLU A 63 -13.68 13.55 14.76
CA GLU A 63 -14.29 14.70 15.44
C GLU A 63 -15.03 15.63 14.46
N LEU A 64 -14.50 15.84 13.25
CA LEU A 64 -15.10 16.67 12.24
C LEU A 64 -16.44 16.15 11.72
N ASN A 65 -16.67 14.86 11.74
CA ASN A 65 -17.89 14.19 11.26
C ASN A 65 -18.31 14.62 9.83
N ILE A 66 -17.32 14.78 8.97
CA ILE A 66 -17.47 15.05 7.52
C ILE A 66 -16.66 14.04 6.73
N PRO A 67 -16.87 13.90 5.41
CA PRO A 67 -16.01 13.03 4.60
C PRO A 67 -14.54 13.46 4.69
N CYS A 68 -13.68 12.50 5.06
CA CYS A 68 -12.24 12.72 5.19
C CYS A 68 -11.47 11.65 4.43
N VAL A 69 -10.33 12.01 3.87
CA VAL A 69 -9.38 11.11 3.23
C VAL A 69 -8.01 11.28 3.88
N ILE A 70 -7.37 10.19 4.24
CA ILE A 70 -6.01 10.19 4.79
C ILE A 70 -5.13 9.39 3.82
N ASP A 71 -4.22 10.08 3.14
CA ASP A 71 -3.20 9.49 2.27
C ASP A 71 -1.98 9.12 3.10
N CYS A 72 -1.81 7.82 3.38
CA CYS A 72 -0.72 7.30 4.19
C CYS A 72 0.39 6.78 3.27
N HIS A 73 1.53 7.46 3.28
CA HIS A 73 2.69 7.02 2.51
C HIS A 73 3.37 5.85 3.23
N ILE A 74 3.45 4.73 2.55
CA ILE A 74 4.08 3.49 3.05
C ILE A 74 5.19 3.03 2.11
N ASP A 75 6.04 2.12 2.61
CA ASP A 75 7.15 1.60 1.82
C ASP A 75 6.64 0.77 0.63
N ARG A 76 7.19 1.03 -0.55
CA ARG A 76 6.88 0.29 -1.80
C ARG A 76 7.35 -1.16 -1.79
N GLU A 77 8.26 -1.50 -0.91
CA GLU A 77 8.79 -2.87 -0.78
C GLU A 77 8.03 -3.71 0.25
N ASP A 78 7.05 -3.14 0.94
CA ASP A 78 6.16 -3.89 1.82
C ASP A 78 5.39 -4.95 1.03
N LYS A 79 5.36 -6.15 1.58
CA LYS A 79 4.74 -7.32 0.97
C LYS A 79 3.61 -7.87 1.83
N VAL A 80 2.63 -8.41 1.16
CA VAL A 80 1.48 -9.06 1.80
C VAL A 80 1.74 -10.56 1.91
N PHE A 81 1.68 -11.08 3.13
CA PHE A 81 1.81 -12.52 3.43
C PHE A 81 0.66 -12.98 4.36
N PRO A 82 0.31 -14.26 4.39
CA PRO A 82 0.84 -15.35 3.55
C PRO A 82 0.43 -15.22 2.08
N MET A 83 1.17 -15.86 1.19
CA MET A 83 0.95 -15.83 -0.25
C MET A 83 0.91 -17.23 -0.85
N VAL A 84 0.14 -17.41 -1.93
CA VAL A 84 0.10 -18.67 -2.69
C VAL A 84 0.79 -18.48 -4.03
N SER A 85 1.70 -19.39 -4.37
CA SER A 85 2.37 -19.36 -5.69
C SER A 85 1.37 -19.57 -6.83
N PRO A 86 1.62 -19.01 -8.03
CA PRO A 86 0.78 -19.25 -9.19
C PRO A 86 0.55 -20.73 -9.46
N GLY A 87 -0.72 -21.16 -9.52
CA GLY A 87 -1.08 -22.55 -9.76
C GLY A 87 -0.99 -23.51 -8.57
N ALA A 88 -0.54 -23.04 -7.41
CA ALA A 88 -0.48 -23.84 -6.20
C ALA A 88 -1.83 -23.92 -5.47
N ALA A 89 -2.01 -24.94 -4.64
CA ALA A 89 -3.18 -25.05 -3.76
C ALA A 89 -3.06 -24.05 -2.58
N ILE A 90 -4.22 -23.65 -2.00
CA ILE A 90 -4.23 -22.74 -0.84
C ILE A 90 -3.50 -23.31 0.38
N SER A 91 -3.45 -24.65 0.50
CA SER A 91 -2.68 -25.34 1.54
C SER A 91 -1.16 -25.21 1.39
N GLU A 92 -0.69 -24.74 0.24
CA GLU A 92 0.72 -24.47 -0.06
C GLU A 92 1.08 -22.98 0.10
N ALA A 93 0.25 -22.24 0.82
CA ALA A 93 0.56 -20.86 1.17
C ALA A 93 1.89 -20.77 1.92
N PHE A 94 2.68 -19.76 1.60
CA PHE A 94 3.99 -19.51 2.21
C PHE A 94 4.05 -18.13 2.83
N ASP A 95 4.88 -17.99 3.86
CA ASP A 95 5.14 -16.75 4.57
C ASP A 95 6.54 -16.19 4.23
N ARG A 96 6.85 -15.01 4.78
CA ARG A 96 8.17 -14.36 4.62
C ARG A 96 9.30 -15.27 5.12
N GLU A 97 9.07 -16.01 6.20
CA GLU A 97 10.05 -16.92 6.78
C GLU A 97 10.41 -18.07 5.84
N ASP A 98 9.43 -18.58 5.10
CA ASP A 98 9.63 -19.69 4.14
C ASP A 98 10.55 -19.31 2.97
N LEU A 99 10.60 -18.01 2.61
CA LEU A 99 11.50 -17.52 1.57
C LEU A 99 12.97 -17.59 2.00
N ASN A 100 13.24 -17.48 3.30
CA ASN A 100 14.60 -17.54 3.85
C ASN A 100 15.11 -18.99 3.98
N ASN A 101 14.21 -19.96 4.08
CA ASN A 101 14.53 -21.38 4.26
C ASN A 101 14.74 -22.13 2.92
N LYS A 102 14.48 -21.50 1.78
CA LYS A 102 14.67 -22.07 0.42
C LYS A 102 16.03 -21.74 -0.21
N LYS A 103 17.05 -21.48 0.61
CA LYS A 103 18.45 -21.36 0.12
C LYS A 103 19.20 -22.65 0.27
#